data_7cbcb895fc423d5b0adb025181ac33f0
#
_entry.id   7cbcb895fc423d5b0adb025181ac33f0
#
_cell.length_a   1.000
_cell.length_b   1.000
_cell.length_c   1.000
_cell.angle_alpha   90.00
_cell.angle_beta   90.00
_cell.angle_gamma   90.00
#
_symmetry.space_group_name_H-M   'P 1'
#
loop_
_entity.id
_entity.type
_entity.pdbx_description
1 polymer ?
#
loop_
_entity_poly.entity_id
_entity_poly.type
_entity_poly.pdbx_seq_one_letter_code
_entity_poly.pdbx_strand_id
1 'polypeptide(L)'
;VEYKNIEIPEDINGKRSILRSLMNVRMPKKMSDSVLKVQDEYLSVCVEEKGIVQLSDIPVTRGNVSIWQGDITRLKVDAIVNAANSMMLGCFLPMHTCIDNQIHTFAGVQLRQECDDKMNQLRERWRN
;
A
#
# COMPACT_ATOMS: atom_id res chain seq x y z
N VAL A 1 -0.80 12.35 18.09
CA VAL A 1 0.55 12.80 17.71
C VAL A 1 0.42 13.76 16.54
N GLU A 2 0.85 14.97 16.73
CA GLU A 2 0.79 16.00 15.69
C GLU A 2 2.06 15.91 14.84
N TYR A 3 1.94 15.42 13.61
CA TYR A 3 3.06 15.21 12.69
C TYR A 3 3.56 16.50 11.99
N LYS A 4 2.91 17.64 12.24
CA LYS A 4 3.22 18.92 11.56
C LYS A 4 4.63 19.45 11.79
N ASN A 5 5.24 19.10 12.91
CA ASN A 5 6.54 19.61 13.35
C ASN A 5 7.62 18.51 13.38
N ILE A 6 7.47 17.44 12.58
CA ILE A 6 8.49 16.40 12.49
C ILE A 6 9.70 16.99 11.76
N GLU A 7 10.88 16.87 12.38
CA GLU A 7 12.15 17.13 11.73
C GLU A 7 12.41 16.07 10.66
N ILE A 8 12.64 16.50 9.43
CA ILE A 8 12.93 15.60 8.31
C ILE A 8 14.41 15.22 8.36
N PRO A 9 14.75 13.93 8.47
CA PRO A 9 16.15 13.48 8.46
C PRO A 9 16.87 13.89 7.18
N GLU A 10 18.18 14.08 7.26
CA GLU A 10 18.97 14.40 6.07
C GLU A 10 19.26 13.16 5.23
N ASP A 11 19.44 12.01 5.86
CA ASP A 11 19.75 10.75 5.17
C ASP A 11 18.53 10.12 4.48
N ILE A 12 18.77 9.38 3.40
CA ILE A 12 17.72 8.80 2.58
C ILE A 12 16.90 7.74 3.34
N ASN A 13 17.51 6.96 4.21
CA ASN A 13 16.81 5.93 4.94
C ASN A 13 15.87 6.53 5.98
N GLY A 14 16.31 7.57 6.68
CA GLY A 14 15.47 8.34 7.59
C GLY A 14 14.28 9.00 6.87
N LYS A 15 14.50 9.60 5.70
CA LYS A 15 13.43 10.17 4.87
C LYS A 15 12.41 9.10 4.45
N ARG A 16 12.86 7.94 3.99
CA ARG A 16 12.00 6.81 3.61
C ARG A 16 11.17 6.29 4.80
N SER A 17 11.79 6.18 5.98
CA SER A 17 11.12 5.72 7.20
C SER A 17 10.02 6.70 7.66
N ILE A 18 10.30 8.00 7.64
CA ILE A 18 9.29 9.02 7.97
C ILE A 18 8.17 9.05 6.94
N LEU A 19 8.49 9.02 5.65
CA LEU A 19 7.48 8.96 4.60
C LEU A 19 6.55 7.76 4.79
N ARG A 20 7.12 6.57 4.99
CA ARG A 20 6.33 5.36 5.24
C ARG A 20 5.45 5.49 6.49
N SER A 21 6.00 6.00 7.58
CA SER A 21 5.25 6.21 8.82
C SER A 21 4.07 7.15 8.61
N LEU A 22 4.26 8.25 7.88
CA LEU A 22 3.19 9.20 7.54
C LEU A 22 2.12 8.57 6.64
N MET A 23 2.51 7.78 5.66
CA MET A 23 1.58 7.02 4.83
C MET A 23 0.75 6.02 5.66
N ASN A 24 1.38 5.34 6.63
CA ASN A 24 0.71 4.35 7.48
C ASN A 24 -0.35 4.98 8.40
N VAL A 25 -0.08 6.15 8.97
CA VAL A 25 -1.01 6.82 9.90
C VAL A 25 -2.05 7.70 9.22
N ARG A 26 -1.89 7.96 7.93
CA ARG A 26 -2.80 8.83 7.19
C ARG A 26 -4.20 8.22 7.10
N MET A 27 -5.20 8.95 7.62
CA MET A 27 -6.60 8.59 7.45
C MET A 27 -7.03 8.71 5.99
N PRO A 28 -8.08 7.97 5.55
CA PRO A 28 -8.64 8.11 4.21
C PRO A 28 -9.00 9.57 3.93
N LYS A 29 -8.39 10.14 2.93
CA LYS A 29 -8.63 11.52 2.49
C LYS A 29 -8.05 11.71 1.09
N LYS A 30 -8.81 12.33 0.22
CA LYS A 30 -8.34 12.69 -1.12
C LYS A 30 -7.04 13.50 -1.03
N MET A 31 -6.15 13.21 -1.94
CA MET A 31 -4.88 13.91 -2.11
C MET A 31 -4.86 14.54 -3.50
N SER A 32 -4.15 15.66 -3.66
CA SER A 32 -4.03 16.30 -4.97
C SER A 32 -3.30 15.42 -5.97
N ASP A 33 -3.67 15.50 -7.23
CA ASP A 33 -3.08 14.70 -8.30
C ASP A 33 -1.57 14.94 -8.44
N SER A 34 -1.11 16.17 -8.18
CA SER A 34 0.31 16.51 -8.21
C SER A 34 1.12 15.76 -7.16
N VAL A 35 0.59 15.60 -5.95
CA VAL A 35 1.25 14.84 -4.88
C VAL A 35 1.17 13.34 -5.16
N LEU A 36 0.03 12.84 -5.65
CA LEU A 36 -0.11 11.44 -6.05
C LEU A 36 0.88 11.06 -7.14
N LYS A 37 1.10 11.93 -8.12
CA LYS A 37 2.10 11.69 -9.16
C LYS A 37 3.51 11.51 -8.60
N VAL A 38 3.93 12.38 -7.70
CA VAL A 38 5.25 12.28 -7.04
C VAL A 38 5.36 11.00 -6.21
N GLN A 39 4.30 10.64 -5.46
CA GLN A 39 4.25 9.39 -4.72
C GLN A 39 4.39 8.17 -5.66
N ASP A 40 3.63 8.14 -6.75
CA ASP A 40 3.61 7.00 -7.66
C ASP A 40 4.96 6.84 -8.38
N GLU A 41 5.61 7.92 -8.75
CA GLU A 41 6.99 7.91 -9.27
C GLU A 41 7.96 7.32 -8.24
N TYR A 42 7.89 7.74 -6.99
CA TYR A 42 8.71 7.20 -5.90
C TYR A 42 8.45 5.71 -5.67
N LEU A 43 7.19 5.28 -5.60
CA LEU A 43 6.84 3.88 -5.37
C LEU A 43 7.23 2.99 -6.55
N SER A 44 7.21 3.50 -7.78
CA SER A 44 7.73 2.81 -8.96
C SER A 44 9.22 2.53 -8.83
N VAL A 45 9.99 3.50 -8.38
CA VAL A 45 11.43 3.31 -8.10
C VAL A 45 11.63 2.28 -6.99
N CYS A 46 10.81 2.30 -5.93
CA CYS A 46 10.92 1.33 -4.83
C CYS A 46 10.72 -0.11 -5.32
N VAL A 47 9.74 -0.37 -6.18
CA VAL A 47 9.51 -1.73 -6.71
C VAL A 47 10.62 -2.17 -7.67
N GLU A 48 11.16 -1.26 -8.47
CA GLU A 48 12.31 -1.54 -9.33
C GLU A 48 13.56 -1.88 -8.51
N GLU A 49 13.84 -1.15 -7.45
CA GLU A 49 14.95 -1.44 -6.51
C GLU A 49 14.81 -2.82 -5.87
N LYS A 50 13.60 -3.25 -5.52
CA LYS A 50 13.33 -4.59 -4.97
C LYS A 50 13.48 -5.70 -6.03
N GLY A 51 13.31 -5.36 -7.29
CA GLY A 51 13.24 -6.28 -8.42
C GLY A 51 11.81 -6.80 -8.65
N ILE A 52 11.32 -6.58 -9.87
CA ILE A 52 9.98 -7.00 -10.28
C ILE A 52 9.97 -8.50 -10.59
N VAL A 53 8.96 -9.20 -10.11
CA VAL A 53 8.70 -10.63 -10.42
C VAL A 53 7.56 -10.70 -11.44
N GLN A 54 7.84 -11.30 -12.59
CA GLN A 54 6.86 -11.51 -13.65
C GLN A 54 6.00 -12.76 -13.36
N LEU A 55 4.79 -12.81 -13.90
CA LEU A 55 3.94 -13.99 -13.80
C LEU A 55 4.64 -15.25 -14.34
N SER A 56 5.43 -15.12 -15.40
CA SER A 56 6.23 -16.21 -15.98
C SER A 56 7.31 -16.78 -15.05
N ASP A 57 7.71 -16.02 -14.02
CA ASP A 57 8.70 -16.44 -13.03
C ASP A 57 8.08 -17.27 -11.89
N ILE A 58 6.74 -17.35 -11.83
CA ILE A 58 6.01 -18.08 -10.79
C ILE A 58 5.80 -19.53 -11.24
N PRO A 59 6.41 -20.52 -10.55
CA PRO A 59 6.43 -21.90 -11.03
C PRO A 59 5.10 -22.64 -10.87
N VAL A 60 4.24 -22.19 -9.96
CA VAL A 60 2.96 -22.84 -9.63
C VAL A 60 1.79 -21.96 -10.06
N THR A 61 1.15 -22.36 -11.16
CA THR A 61 -0.06 -21.71 -11.66
C THR A 61 -1.11 -22.75 -11.99
N ARG A 62 -2.34 -22.54 -11.56
CA ARG A 62 -3.51 -23.37 -11.88
C ARG A 62 -4.64 -22.48 -12.42
N GLY A 63 -4.91 -22.61 -13.72
CA GLY A 63 -5.81 -21.67 -14.39
C GLY A 63 -5.27 -20.24 -14.30
N ASN A 64 -6.08 -19.34 -13.78
CA ASN A 64 -5.71 -17.92 -13.58
C ASN A 64 -5.17 -17.60 -12.16
N VAL A 65 -4.90 -18.64 -11.36
CA VAL A 65 -4.45 -18.49 -9.98
C VAL A 65 -3.03 -19.06 -9.84
N SER A 66 -2.15 -18.28 -9.23
CA SER A 66 -0.77 -18.68 -8.91
C SER A 66 -0.51 -18.62 -7.42
N ILE A 67 0.38 -19.47 -6.94
CA ILE A 67 0.84 -19.45 -5.55
C ILE A 67 2.28 -18.92 -5.56
N TRP A 68 2.51 -17.90 -4.75
CA TRP A 68 3.82 -17.27 -4.59
C TRP A 68 4.21 -17.20 -3.12
N GLN A 69 5.44 -17.57 -2.83
CA GLN A 69 6.05 -17.37 -1.52
C GLN A 69 7.19 -16.36 -1.64
N GLY A 70 7.00 -15.18 -1.07
CA GLY A 70 7.95 -14.08 -1.15
C GLY A 70 7.27 -12.73 -0.91
N ASP A 71 7.94 -11.66 -1.28
CA ASP A 71 7.38 -10.31 -1.20
C ASP A 71 6.39 -10.06 -2.33
N ILE A 72 5.09 -10.18 -2.04
CA ILE A 72 4.02 -10.03 -3.04
C ILE A 72 3.90 -8.59 -3.59
N THR A 73 4.52 -7.60 -2.95
CA THR A 73 4.56 -6.23 -3.47
C THR A 73 5.48 -6.07 -4.68
N ARG A 74 6.25 -7.11 -5.02
CA ARG A 74 7.12 -7.17 -6.19
C ARG A 74 6.45 -7.77 -7.43
N LEU A 75 5.26 -8.34 -7.28
CA LEU A 75 4.62 -9.11 -8.35
C LEU A 75 4.01 -8.19 -9.42
N LYS A 76 4.31 -8.46 -10.69
CA LYS A 76 3.63 -7.86 -11.84
C LYS A 76 2.51 -8.79 -12.29
N VAL A 77 1.36 -8.67 -11.65
CA VAL A 77 0.16 -9.49 -11.84
C VAL A 77 -1.09 -8.61 -11.79
N ASP A 78 -2.22 -9.15 -12.24
CA ASP A 78 -3.48 -8.39 -12.29
C ASP A 78 -4.12 -8.20 -10.91
N ALA A 79 -3.94 -9.17 -9.99
CA ALA A 79 -4.50 -9.13 -8.65
C ALA A 79 -3.66 -9.92 -7.64
N ILE A 80 -3.69 -9.50 -6.39
CA ILE A 80 -3.12 -10.20 -5.24
C ILE A 80 -4.15 -10.32 -4.14
N VAL A 81 -4.00 -11.32 -3.28
CA VAL A 81 -4.84 -11.50 -2.08
C VAL A 81 -4.17 -10.83 -0.90
N ASN A 82 -4.92 -9.97 -0.19
CA ASN A 82 -4.48 -9.32 1.04
C ASN A 82 -5.18 -9.94 2.25
N ALA A 83 -4.41 -10.33 3.26
CA ALA A 83 -4.92 -10.69 4.58
C ALA A 83 -5.30 -9.43 5.37
N ALA A 84 -6.37 -8.76 4.93
CA ALA A 84 -6.87 -7.52 5.48
C ALA A 84 -7.70 -7.75 6.75
N ASN A 85 -7.80 -6.72 7.58
CA ASN A 85 -8.78 -6.69 8.66
C ASN A 85 -10.19 -6.34 8.14
N SER A 86 -11.21 -6.50 8.99
CA SER A 86 -12.62 -6.27 8.60
C SER A 86 -12.95 -4.82 8.23
N MET A 87 -12.12 -3.86 8.64
CA MET A 87 -12.27 -2.45 8.25
C MET A 87 -11.80 -2.18 6.83
N MET A 88 -10.96 -3.05 6.26
CA MET A 88 -10.37 -2.93 4.93
C MET A 88 -9.48 -1.68 4.71
N LEU A 89 -9.15 -0.96 5.78
CA LEU A 89 -8.39 0.30 5.69
C LEU A 89 -6.88 0.14 5.86
N GLY A 90 -6.40 -1.09 5.94
CA GLY A 90 -5.00 -1.38 6.17
C GLY A 90 -4.60 -1.29 7.64
N CYS A 91 -3.31 -1.39 7.89
CA CYS A 91 -2.71 -1.29 9.20
C CYS A 91 -2.16 0.13 9.41
N PHE A 92 -2.59 0.79 10.49
CA PHE A 92 -2.18 2.17 10.81
C PHE A 92 -0.92 2.25 11.69
N LEU A 93 -0.37 1.13 12.10
CA LEU A 93 0.84 1.13 12.93
C LEU A 93 2.08 1.49 12.10
N PRO A 94 2.78 2.59 12.43
CA PRO A 94 3.94 3.02 11.66
C PRO A 94 4.99 1.92 11.53
N MET A 95 5.48 1.71 10.32
CA MET A 95 6.55 0.77 10.00
C MET A 95 6.25 -0.70 10.35
N HIS A 96 4.98 -1.06 10.60
CA HIS A 96 4.62 -2.44 10.92
C HIS A 96 4.92 -3.39 9.76
N THR A 97 5.34 -4.61 10.06
CA THR A 97 5.81 -5.58 9.07
C THR A 97 4.72 -6.56 8.58
N CYS A 98 3.46 -6.41 9.03
CA CYS A 98 2.39 -7.25 8.53
C CYS A 98 2.14 -7.02 7.04
N ILE A 99 1.58 -8.02 6.37
CA ILE A 99 1.36 -7.96 4.92
C ILE A 99 0.39 -6.84 4.53
N ASP A 100 -0.61 -6.57 5.35
CA ASP A 100 -1.59 -5.51 5.11
C ASP A 100 -0.93 -4.11 5.10
N ASN A 101 -0.02 -3.84 6.05
CA ASN A 101 0.79 -2.62 6.06
C ASN A 101 1.68 -2.51 4.82
N GLN A 102 2.34 -3.61 4.44
CA GLN A 102 3.22 -3.65 3.27
C GLN A 102 2.44 -3.35 1.99
N ILE A 103 1.31 -4.00 1.78
CA ILE A 103 0.47 -3.79 0.60
C ILE A 103 -0.01 -2.34 0.52
N HIS A 104 -0.58 -1.80 1.60
CA HIS A 104 -1.05 -0.42 1.62
C HIS A 104 0.08 0.60 1.43
N THR A 105 1.26 0.34 1.98
CA THR A 105 2.43 1.20 1.79
C THR A 105 2.84 1.27 0.32
N PHE A 106 3.04 0.12 -0.33
CA PHE A 106 3.59 0.07 -1.69
C PHE A 106 2.55 0.26 -2.79
N ALA A 107 1.28 0.12 -2.49
CA ALA A 107 0.18 0.52 -3.39
C ALA A 107 -0.07 2.05 -3.40
N GLY A 108 0.37 2.75 -2.37
CA GLY A 108 0.12 4.18 -2.21
C GLY A 108 -1.16 4.50 -1.44
N VAL A 109 -1.32 5.76 -1.06
CA VAL A 109 -2.44 6.21 -0.20
C VAL A 109 -3.81 6.11 -0.88
N GLN A 110 -3.85 6.00 -2.21
CA GLN A 110 -5.07 5.83 -3.00
C GLN A 110 -5.81 4.55 -2.63
N LEU A 111 -5.09 3.45 -2.34
CA LEU A 111 -5.71 2.18 -1.99
C LEU A 111 -6.60 2.31 -0.75
N ARG A 112 -6.11 2.97 0.30
CA ARG A 112 -6.90 3.18 1.52
C ARG A 112 -8.15 4.03 1.26
N GLN A 113 -8.02 5.06 0.43
CA GLN A 113 -9.15 5.90 0.04
C GLN A 113 -10.19 5.10 -0.73
N GLU A 114 -9.77 4.29 -1.70
CA GLU A 114 -10.69 3.46 -2.47
C GLU A 114 -11.39 2.40 -1.61
N CYS A 115 -10.67 1.78 -0.69
CA CYS A 115 -11.25 0.85 0.27
C CYS A 115 -12.29 1.53 1.16
N ASP A 116 -12.03 2.73 1.65
CA ASP A 116 -12.98 3.50 2.45
C ASP A 116 -14.25 3.82 1.67
N ASP A 117 -14.11 4.31 0.44
CA ASP A 117 -15.23 4.62 -0.44
C ASP A 117 -16.12 3.37 -0.68
N LYS A 118 -15.51 2.23 -0.95
CA LYS A 118 -16.23 0.96 -1.13
C LYS A 118 -16.91 0.47 0.14
N MET A 119 -16.24 0.55 1.27
CA MET A 119 -16.83 0.15 2.56
C MET A 119 -18.00 1.06 2.95
N ASN A 120 -17.92 2.36 2.67
CA ASN A 120 -19.04 3.28 2.89
C ASN A 120 -20.24 2.93 2.01
N GLN A 121 -20.04 2.64 0.72
CA GLN A 121 -21.09 2.18 -0.17
C GLN A 121 -21.75 0.87 0.31
N LEU A 122 -20.96 -0.08 0.81
CA LEU A 122 -21.48 -1.33 1.37
C LEU A 122 -22.35 -1.06 2.61
N ARG A 123 -21.89 -0.22 3.53
CA ARG A 123 -22.65 0.16 4.74
C ARG A 123 -23.98 0.83 4.40
N GLU A 124 -24.01 1.69 3.41
CA GLU A 124 -25.26 2.32 2.93
C GLU A 124 -26.25 1.28 2.38
N ARG A 125 -25.77 0.31 1.59
CA ARG A 125 -26.60 -0.79 1.08
C ARG A 125 -27.24 -1.66 2.17
N TRP A 126 -26.58 -1.82 3.31
CA TRP A 126 -27.08 -2.62 4.44
C TRP A 126 -27.99 -1.83 5.39
N ARG A 127 -28.09 -0.51 5.25
CA ARG A 127 -28.99 0.35 6.04
C ARG A 127 -30.36 0.54 5.40
N ASN A 128 -30.49 0.23 4.13
CA ASN A 128 -31.72 0.31 3.35
C ASN A 128 -32.31 -1.08 3.16
#